data_8e06edc489c51f3aee2e037f7ad9ca82
#
_entry.id   8e06edc489c51f3aee2e037f7ad9ca82
#
_cell.length_a   1.000
_cell.length_b   1.000
_cell.length_c   1.000
_cell.angle_alpha   90.00
_cell.angle_beta   90.00
_cell.angle_gamma   90.00
#
_symmetry.space_group_name_H-M   'P 1'
#
loop_
_entity.id
_entity.type
_entity.pdbx_description
1 polymer ?
#
loop_
_entity_poly.entity_id
_entity_poly.type
_entity_poly.pdbx_seq_one_letter_code
_entity_poly.pdbx_strand_id
1 'polypeptide(L)'
;MRPVATRRSKAIGRARISRGIAPLALAAALPLALGAQSTDTLLSALKLPSRAGFAPLVPPPPGRPVLLRPDRVFDATSEETHTGWAVLVEGDSIAAVGPAAAVRAPSDAETIALPGLTLLPGLIDAHSHLFLHPYNETVWNDQVLKEPEGYRMVEAVLHARNTLMQGFTTLRDLGTEGAGFADVAIKRAIDEGLIPGPRLAVATRAIVATSSYGPGPRGFRPDLELPQGGQAVSGIPQVLAAVREQAGRGADWIKVYADYGRGPGGEAVPTFSQDELDALVSEAHSAGRPVSAHATTPEGMRRAILAGVNTIEHGFGGTDSLFHTMAVHGIAYLPTLTAVEAYAEYFDHYVPGKNEPTASMREAAHALELAMKNGVTIGCGSDVGVFTHGTNARELEWLVRDGMRPAQALLAATAVDARIMRMDKEIGRIVRGLKADLVAVGGDPTKDISVVAHVRFVMKNGVIYRAP
;
A
#
# COMPACT_ATOMS: atom_id res chain seq x y z
N MET A 1 -23.46 11.36 -70.20
CA MET A 1 -24.52 12.15 -70.78
C MET A 1 -25.46 12.64 -69.68
N ARG A 2 -25.34 13.89 -69.40
CA ARG A 2 -26.34 14.95 -69.11
C ARG A 2 -27.42 14.68 -68.06
N PRO A 3 -27.95 15.79 -67.46
CA PRO A 3 -27.39 16.59 -66.40
C PRO A 3 -28.46 16.97 -65.33
N VAL A 4 -27.99 17.47 -64.16
CA VAL A 4 -28.41 18.69 -63.41
C VAL A 4 -29.93 19.03 -63.32
N ALA A 5 -30.39 19.19 -62.10
CA ALA A 5 -31.43 20.20 -61.78
C ALA A 5 -31.19 20.81 -60.37
N THR A 6 -30.79 22.03 -60.40
CA THR A 6 -30.80 23.01 -59.30
C THR A 6 -32.28 23.43 -59.04
N ARG A 7 -32.63 23.61 -57.74
CA ARG A 7 -33.71 24.52 -57.37
C ARG A 7 -33.42 25.35 -56.15
N ARG A 8 -33.70 26.63 -56.37
CA ARG A 8 -33.43 27.85 -55.60
C ARG A 8 -34.26 27.96 -54.30
N SER A 9 -33.64 28.65 -53.39
CA SER A 9 -34.07 29.53 -52.31
C SER A 9 -35.52 29.98 -52.26
N LYS A 10 -36.07 30.03 -51.03
CA LYS A 10 -37.01 31.10 -50.63
C LYS A 10 -36.66 31.54 -49.21
N ALA A 11 -36.34 32.81 -49.14
CA ALA A 11 -36.23 33.61 -47.92
C ALA A 11 -37.61 34.12 -47.51
N ILE A 12 -37.96 34.02 -46.23
CA ILE A 12 -39.05 34.74 -45.54
C ILE A 12 -38.54 34.76 -44.09
N GLY A 13 -38.41 35.83 -43.41
CA GLY A 13 -39.02 37.10 -43.27
C GLY A 13 -38.71 37.52 -41.84
N ARG A 14 -38.09 38.66 -41.64
CA ARG A 14 -37.74 39.24 -40.31
C ARG A 14 -39.03 39.62 -39.55
N ALA A 15 -39.14 39.19 -38.27
CA ALA A 15 -39.95 39.90 -37.29
C ALA A 15 -39.05 40.37 -36.14
N ARG A 16 -38.81 41.67 -36.07
CA ARG A 16 -38.23 42.37 -34.94
C ARG A 16 -39.32 42.49 -33.86
N ILE A 17 -39.02 41.99 -32.65
CA ILE A 17 -39.71 42.43 -31.43
C ILE A 17 -38.63 43.00 -30.51
N SER A 18 -38.63 44.35 -30.43
CA SER A 18 -37.92 45.15 -29.46
C SER A 18 -38.75 45.23 -28.17
N ARG A 19 -38.21 44.81 -27.06
CA ARG A 19 -38.59 45.27 -25.69
C ARG A 19 -37.37 45.15 -24.80
N GLY A 20 -36.74 46.19 -24.47
CA GLY A 20 -36.72 47.01 -23.32
C GLY A 20 -35.98 46.32 -22.18
N ILE A 21 -34.65 46.49 -22.13
CA ILE A 21 -33.85 46.13 -20.93
C ILE A 21 -33.56 47.43 -20.19
N ALA A 22 -34.14 47.58 -19.03
CA ALA A 22 -33.72 48.59 -18.07
C ALA A 22 -32.43 48.16 -17.35
N PRO A 23 -31.48 49.04 -17.11
CA PRO A 23 -30.27 48.70 -16.34
C PRO A 23 -30.57 48.76 -14.84
N LEU A 24 -30.37 47.65 -14.12
CA LEU A 24 -30.19 47.72 -12.69
C LEU A 24 -28.69 47.87 -12.42
N ALA A 25 -28.35 49.04 -12.00
CA ALA A 25 -27.01 49.41 -11.52
C ALA A 25 -26.82 49.00 -10.06
N LEU A 26 -25.54 48.70 -9.78
CA LEU A 26 -24.88 48.87 -8.48
C LEU A 26 -25.35 47.99 -7.32
N ALA A 27 -24.63 46.90 -7.07
CA ALA A 27 -24.43 46.41 -5.72
C ALA A 27 -22.94 46.47 -5.39
N ALA A 28 -22.64 47.21 -4.36
CA ALA A 28 -21.31 47.56 -3.89
C ALA A 28 -20.46 46.32 -3.53
N ALA A 29 -19.20 46.38 -3.90
CA ALA A 29 -18.17 45.49 -3.40
C ALA A 29 -17.94 45.76 -1.90
N LEU A 30 -18.39 44.84 -1.06
CA LEU A 30 -17.83 44.65 0.28
C LEU A 30 -16.74 43.59 0.20
N PRO A 31 -15.53 43.83 0.70
CA PRO A 31 -14.55 42.79 0.86
C PRO A 31 -15.00 41.89 2.00
N LEU A 32 -15.55 40.72 1.69
CA LEU A 32 -15.67 39.61 2.63
C LEU A 32 -14.25 39.09 2.89
N ALA A 33 -13.62 39.58 3.94
CA ALA A 33 -12.55 38.85 4.61
C ALA A 33 -13.18 37.60 5.25
N LEU A 34 -13.35 36.54 4.45
CA LEU A 34 -13.57 35.21 4.99
C LEU A 34 -12.21 34.75 5.52
N GLY A 35 -12.00 34.98 6.83
CA GLY A 35 -11.00 34.22 7.57
C GLY A 35 -11.27 32.75 7.32
N ALA A 36 -10.20 32.00 7.03
CA ALA A 36 -10.21 30.54 6.94
C ALA A 36 -10.69 29.99 8.31
N GLN A 37 -11.99 29.89 8.48
CA GLN A 37 -12.56 29.05 9.53
C GLN A 37 -12.36 27.62 9.05
N SER A 38 -11.65 26.84 9.88
CA SER A 38 -11.41 25.44 9.61
C SER A 38 -12.73 24.73 9.29
N THR A 39 -12.70 23.83 8.33
CA THR A 39 -13.86 22.97 7.96
C THR A 39 -14.43 22.24 9.18
N ASP A 40 -13.67 22.04 10.24
CA ASP A 40 -14.08 21.47 11.51
C ASP A 40 -15.14 22.33 12.25
N THR A 41 -15.10 23.65 12.13
CA THR A 41 -16.08 24.55 12.79
C THR A 41 -17.43 24.53 12.08
N LEU A 42 -17.45 24.33 10.76
CA LEU A 42 -18.69 24.18 9.99
C LEU A 42 -19.35 22.81 10.18
N LEU A 43 -18.56 21.74 10.34
CA LEU A 43 -19.06 20.40 10.63
C LEU A 43 -19.60 20.28 12.05
N SER A 44 -19.05 21.01 13.03
CA SER A 44 -19.56 21.04 14.40
C SER A 44 -20.87 21.84 14.55
N ALA A 45 -21.14 22.79 13.65
CA ALA A 45 -22.37 23.56 13.63
C ALA A 45 -23.56 22.82 12.97
N LEU A 46 -23.29 21.88 12.08
CA LEU A 46 -24.26 20.92 11.61
C LEU A 46 -24.40 19.86 12.69
N LYS A 47 -25.39 19.98 13.57
CA LYS A 47 -25.84 18.86 14.43
C LYS A 47 -26.43 17.77 13.51
N LEU A 48 -25.57 17.09 12.77
CA LEU A 48 -25.93 15.80 12.22
C LEU A 48 -26.31 14.91 13.40
N PRO A 49 -27.42 14.14 13.33
CA PRO A 49 -27.74 13.20 14.37
C PRO A 49 -26.49 12.40 14.65
N SER A 50 -26.02 12.45 15.90
CA SER A 50 -24.90 11.63 16.32
C SER A 50 -25.22 10.20 15.83
N ARG A 51 -24.24 9.46 15.32
CA ARG A 51 -24.36 8.01 15.07
C ARG A 51 -24.66 7.26 16.38
N ALA A 52 -25.36 7.90 17.30
CA ALA A 52 -25.74 7.42 18.60
C ALA A 52 -26.66 6.22 18.43
N GLY A 53 -26.14 5.05 18.78
CA GLY A 53 -26.87 3.77 18.77
C GLY A 53 -26.05 2.59 18.27
N PHE A 54 -24.93 2.80 17.60
CA PHE A 54 -24.03 1.71 17.21
C PHE A 54 -22.76 1.75 18.05
N ALA A 55 -22.37 0.60 18.60
CA ALA A 55 -21.06 0.47 19.23
C ALA A 55 -19.98 0.78 18.16
N PRO A 56 -19.01 1.67 18.46
CA PRO A 56 -17.94 1.97 17.51
C PRO A 56 -17.14 0.70 17.23
N LEU A 57 -16.83 0.45 15.94
CA LEU A 57 -15.99 -0.67 15.53
C LEU A 57 -14.53 -0.46 15.94
N VAL A 58 -14.12 0.81 16.07
CA VAL A 58 -12.79 1.20 16.54
C VAL A 58 -12.86 1.46 18.04
N PRO A 59 -11.99 0.84 18.87
CA PRO A 59 -11.92 1.13 20.28
C PRO A 59 -11.65 2.61 20.54
N PRO A 60 -12.18 3.20 21.61
CA PRO A 60 -11.78 4.54 21.99
C PRO A 60 -10.31 4.59 22.39
N PRO A 61 -9.62 5.73 22.17
CA PRO A 61 -8.26 5.87 22.70
C PRO A 61 -8.28 5.79 24.23
N PRO A 62 -7.19 5.33 24.87
CA PRO A 62 -7.07 5.36 26.32
C PRO A 62 -7.28 6.78 26.84
N GLY A 63 -8.14 6.93 27.86
CA GLY A 63 -8.42 8.23 28.48
C GLY A 63 -7.30 8.77 29.36
N ARG A 64 -6.18 8.04 29.48
CA ARG A 64 -5.01 8.30 30.33
C ARG A 64 -3.74 7.75 29.69
N PRO A 65 -2.56 8.22 30.11
CA PRO A 65 -1.28 7.67 29.65
C PRO A 65 -1.18 6.15 29.90
N VAL A 66 -0.47 5.44 29.02
CA VAL A 66 -0.26 3.99 29.11
C VAL A 66 1.22 3.69 29.26
N LEU A 67 1.60 2.99 30.34
CA LEU A 67 2.96 2.49 30.57
C LEU A 67 3.01 1.01 30.22
N LEU A 68 3.69 0.67 29.13
CA LEU A 68 3.93 -0.70 28.70
C LEU A 68 5.21 -1.25 29.36
N ARG A 69 5.12 -2.44 29.96
CA ARG A 69 6.21 -3.14 30.62
C ARG A 69 6.43 -4.53 30.05
N PRO A 70 7.09 -4.64 28.90
CA PRO A 70 7.49 -5.93 28.32
C PRO A 70 8.77 -6.47 28.99
N ASP A 71 9.09 -7.74 28.74
CA ASP A 71 10.40 -8.29 29.11
C ASP A 71 11.51 -7.71 28.24
N ARG A 72 11.22 -7.47 26.95
CA ARG A 72 12.16 -6.93 25.96
C ARG A 72 11.51 -5.86 25.09
N VAL A 73 12.31 -4.94 24.61
CA VAL A 73 11.95 -3.94 23.59
C VAL A 73 12.95 -4.07 22.44
N PHE A 74 12.44 -4.33 21.22
CA PHE A 74 13.16 -4.11 19.98
C PHE A 74 12.73 -2.76 19.43
N ASP A 75 13.57 -1.75 19.54
CA ASP A 75 13.19 -0.38 19.19
C ASP A 75 13.40 -0.03 17.72
N ALA A 76 13.97 -0.95 16.95
CA ALA A 76 14.34 -0.82 15.54
C ALA A 76 15.31 0.35 15.25
N THR A 77 16.07 0.81 16.23
CA THR A 77 17.21 1.71 16.01
C THR A 77 18.50 0.94 15.72
N SER A 78 18.55 -0.32 16.11
CA SER A 78 19.61 -1.29 15.87
C SER A 78 19.02 -2.70 15.76
N GLU A 79 19.88 -3.71 15.61
CA GLU A 79 19.48 -5.12 15.58
C GLU A 79 19.31 -5.72 16.99
N GLU A 80 19.49 -4.94 18.04
CA GLU A 80 19.49 -5.43 19.41
C GLU A 80 18.14 -5.29 20.11
N THR A 81 17.85 -6.17 21.07
CA THR A 81 16.74 -6.05 22.00
C THR A 81 17.22 -5.53 23.36
N HIS A 82 16.41 -4.70 24.00
CA HIS A 82 16.69 -4.11 25.30
C HIS A 82 15.84 -4.77 26.39
N THR A 83 16.47 -5.45 27.33
CA THR A 83 15.79 -6.08 28.48
C THR A 83 15.53 -5.06 29.59
N GLY A 84 14.33 -5.17 30.23
CA GLY A 84 13.99 -4.29 31.35
C GLY A 84 13.68 -2.85 30.99
N TRP A 85 13.36 -2.60 29.71
CA TRP A 85 12.89 -1.30 29.24
C TRP A 85 11.37 -1.19 29.37
N ALA A 86 10.89 0.05 29.44
CA ALA A 86 9.48 0.40 29.40
C ALA A 86 9.21 1.46 28.34
N VAL A 87 7.97 1.53 27.90
CA VAL A 87 7.49 2.52 26.92
C VAL A 87 6.28 3.23 27.50
N LEU A 88 6.34 4.56 27.58
CA LEU A 88 5.23 5.42 27.96
C LEU A 88 4.58 5.99 26.70
N VAL A 89 3.27 5.83 26.61
CA VAL A 89 2.44 6.38 25.53
C VAL A 89 1.51 7.45 26.12
N GLU A 90 1.48 8.62 25.49
CA GLU A 90 0.56 9.72 25.79
C GLU A 90 -0.18 10.14 24.52
N GLY A 91 -1.50 10.04 24.56
CA GLY A 91 -2.31 10.24 23.37
C GLY A 91 -1.96 9.25 22.27
N ASP A 92 -1.54 9.73 21.12
CA ASP A 92 -1.19 8.92 19.94
C ASP A 92 0.31 8.67 19.78
N SER A 93 1.13 9.12 20.73
CA SER A 93 2.58 9.22 20.56
C SER A 93 3.37 8.57 21.69
N ILE A 94 4.60 8.15 21.39
CA ILE A 94 5.56 7.64 22.36
C ILE A 94 6.15 8.83 23.14
N ALA A 95 5.80 8.94 24.43
CA ALA A 95 6.28 10.01 25.30
C ALA A 95 7.67 9.73 25.87
N ALA A 96 7.96 8.45 26.20
CA ALA A 96 9.27 8.04 26.69
C ALA A 96 9.52 6.55 26.40
N VAL A 97 10.80 6.19 26.23
CA VAL A 97 11.28 4.82 26.10
C VAL A 97 12.67 4.71 26.73
N GLY A 98 12.95 3.59 27.36
CA GLY A 98 14.26 3.32 27.98
C GLY A 98 14.18 2.39 29.19
N PRO A 99 15.28 2.27 29.98
CA PRO A 99 15.29 1.48 31.21
C PRO A 99 14.09 1.84 32.10
N ALA A 100 13.34 0.85 32.58
CA ALA A 100 12.09 1.05 33.31
C ALA A 100 12.23 1.96 34.54
N ALA A 101 13.42 1.95 35.20
CA ALA A 101 13.72 2.85 36.32
C ALA A 101 13.86 4.33 35.91
N ALA A 102 14.16 4.62 34.63
CA ALA A 102 14.32 5.96 34.10
C ALA A 102 13.02 6.54 33.48
N VAL A 103 12.09 5.70 33.06
CA VAL A 103 10.81 6.13 32.49
C VAL A 103 9.89 6.63 33.61
N ARG A 104 9.62 7.93 33.60
CA ARG A 104 8.73 8.59 34.58
C ARG A 104 7.32 8.63 34.01
N ALA A 105 6.42 7.79 34.53
CA ALA A 105 5.01 7.82 34.18
C ALA A 105 4.23 8.75 35.12
N PRO A 106 3.21 9.47 34.63
CA PRO A 106 2.23 10.18 35.46
C PRO A 106 1.57 9.23 36.47
N SER A 107 1.08 9.76 37.59
CA SER A 107 0.46 8.97 38.65
C SER A 107 -0.86 8.29 38.25
N ASP A 108 -1.52 8.82 37.23
CA ASP A 108 -2.77 8.31 36.64
C ASP A 108 -2.52 7.37 35.45
N ALA A 109 -1.26 7.11 35.09
CA ALA A 109 -0.94 6.21 33.99
C ALA A 109 -1.40 4.78 34.24
N GLU A 110 -2.03 4.17 33.26
CA GLU A 110 -2.37 2.75 33.24
C GLU A 110 -1.11 1.93 32.95
N THR A 111 -0.80 0.99 33.81
CA THR A 111 0.32 0.06 33.55
C THR A 111 -0.21 -1.24 32.96
N ILE A 112 0.30 -1.58 31.76
CA ILE A 112 0.05 -2.86 31.10
C ILE A 112 1.33 -3.69 31.16
N ALA A 113 1.30 -4.76 31.94
CA ALA A 113 2.39 -5.72 32.02
C ALA A 113 2.32 -6.69 30.83
N LEU A 114 3.46 -6.92 30.18
CA LEU A 114 3.63 -7.80 29.02
C LEU A 114 4.70 -8.86 29.28
N PRO A 115 4.49 -9.73 30.29
CA PRO A 115 5.48 -10.72 30.70
C PRO A 115 5.71 -11.77 29.60
N GLY A 116 6.97 -12.15 29.38
CA GLY A 116 7.38 -13.10 28.34
C GLY A 116 7.37 -12.52 26.92
N LEU A 117 6.92 -11.26 26.74
CA LEU A 117 6.77 -10.65 25.42
C LEU A 117 7.92 -9.73 25.05
N THR A 118 8.15 -9.62 23.75
CA THR A 118 8.99 -8.59 23.14
C THR A 118 8.09 -7.55 22.47
N LEU A 119 8.25 -6.28 22.85
CA LEU A 119 7.58 -5.15 22.23
C LEU A 119 8.37 -4.68 21.01
N LEU A 120 7.70 -4.53 19.89
CA LEU A 120 8.22 -4.10 18.58
C LEU A 120 7.52 -2.82 18.14
N PRO A 121 8.09 -2.02 17.22
CA PRO A 121 7.27 -1.09 16.43
C PRO A 121 6.17 -1.86 15.71
N GLY A 122 5.05 -1.21 15.42
CA GLY A 122 4.05 -1.77 14.54
C GLY A 122 4.68 -2.20 13.21
N LEU A 123 4.35 -3.41 12.77
CA LEU A 123 4.89 -3.98 11.54
C LEU A 123 4.33 -3.25 10.31
N ILE A 124 5.12 -3.21 9.26
CA ILE A 124 4.79 -2.60 7.98
C ILE A 124 4.88 -3.67 6.90
N ASP A 125 3.90 -3.69 6.02
CA ASP A 125 3.93 -4.47 4.78
C ASP A 125 3.86 -3.49 3.61
N ALA A 126 4.96 -3.36 2.89
CA ALA A 126 5.12 -2.38 1.83
C ALA A 126 4.66 -2.86 0.45
N HIS A 127 4.03 -4.05 0.37
CA HIS A 127 3.39 -4.57 -0.84
C HIS A 127 2.18 -5.44 -0.50
N SER A 128 0.99 -4.91 -0.69
CA SER A 128 -0.27 -5.58 -0.39
C SER A 128 -1.36 -5.23 -1.39
N HIS A 129 -2.44 -6.04 -1.44
CA HIS A 129 -3.63 -5.84 -2.27
C HIS A 129 -4.89 -6.10 -1.46
N LEU A 130 -5.43 -5.08 -0.79
CA LEU A 130 -6.57 -5.23 0.13
C LEU A 130 -7.86 -5.73 -0.55
N PHE A 131 -7.99 -5.53 -1.85
CA PHE A 131 -9.17 -5.90 -2.63
C PHE A 131 -9.06 -7.27 -3.28
N LEU A 132 -7.98 -7.99 -3.04
CA LEU A 132 -7.83 -9.39 -3.43
C LEU A 132 -8.01 -10.32 -2.23
N HIS A 133 -8.47 -11.51 -2.50
CA HIS A 133 -8.49 -12.63 -1.57
C HIS A 133 -7.78 -13.86 -2.17
N PRO A 134 -7.48 -14.91 -1.39
CA PRO A 134 -6.58 -15.98 -1.83
C PRO A 134 -6.95 -16.62 -3.16
N TYR A 135 -5.97 -16.82 -4.04
CA TYR A 135 -6.18 -17.35 -5.38
C TYR A 135 -6.59 -18.84 -5.42
N ASN A 136 -6.44 -19.56 -4.31
CA ASN A 136 -7.01 -20.90 -4.15
C ASN A 136 -8.50 -20.89 -3.76
N GLU A 137 -9.05 -19.75 -3.35
CA GLU A 137 -10.49 -19.56 -3.13
C GLU A 137 -11.18 -19.15 -4.43
N THR A 138 -10.67 -18.10 -5.08
CA THR A 138 -11.13 -17.61 -6.38
C THR A 138 -9.94 -17.11 -7.17
N VAL A 139 -9.69 -17.67 -8.36
CA VAL A 139 -8.58 -17.22 -9.21
C VAL A 139 -8.73 -15.75 -9.60
N TRP A 140 -7.61 -15.03 -9.72
CA TRP A 140 -7.58 -13.60 -9.97
C TRP A 140 -8.52 -13.10 -11.09
N ASN A 141 -8.55 -13.81 -12.24
CA ASN A 141 -9.44 -13.45 -13.35
C ASN A 141 -10.92 -13.42 -12.93
N ASP A 142 -11.32 -14.38 -12.11
CA ASP A 142 -12.71 -14.50 -11.67
C ASP A 142 -13.05 -13.42 -10.63
N GLN A 143 -12.11 -13.06 -9.76
CA GLN A 143 -12.29 -11.91 -8.86
C GLN A 143 -12.54 -10.62 -9.65
N VAL A 144 -11.74 -10.35 -10.70
CA VAL A 144 -11.89 -9.14 -11.52
C VAL A 144 -13.16 -9.17 -12.38
N LEU A 145 -13.52 -10.34 -12.95
CA LEU A 145 -14.62 -10.45 -13.90
C LEU A 145 -15.98 -10.65 -13.26
N LYS A 146 -16.05 -11.25 -12.07
CA LYS A 146 -17.30 -11.76 -11.50
C LYS A 146 -17.70 -11.12 -10.18
N GLU A 147 -16.74 -10.54 -9.44
CA GLU A 147 -17.01 -9.98 -8.13
C GLU A 147 -17.30 -8.47 -8.21
N PRO A 148 -18.50 -8.03 -7.81
CA PRO A 148 -18.84 -6.61 -7.80
C PRO A 148 -17.94 -5.82 -6.84
N GLU A 149 -17.60 -4.58 -7.20
CA GLU A 149 -16.78 -3.68 -6.36
C GLU A 149 -17.32 -3.57 -4.92
N GLY A 150 -18.67 -3.50 -4.76
CA GLY A 150 -19.28 -3.44 -3.42
C GLY A 150 -19.02 -4.68 -2.56
N TYR A 151 -18.93 -5.87 -3.16
CA TYR A 151 -18.57 -7.10 -2.47
C TYR A 151 -17.09 -7.05 -2.02
N ARG A 152 -16.19 -6.74 -2.94
CA ARG A 152 -14.74 -6.62 -2.68
C ARG A 152 -14.44 -5.52 -1.65
N MET A 153 -15.25 -4.44 -1.60
CA MET A 153 -15.16 -3.42 -0.56
C MET A 153 -15.45 -3.99 0.83
N VAL A 154 -16.46 -4.86 0.97
CA VAL A 154 -16.79 -5.50 2.25
C VAL A 154 -15.65 -6.44 2.69
N GLU A 155 -15.09 -7.22 1.76
CA GLU A 155 -13.93 -8.07 2.04
C GLU A 155 -12.72 -7.25 2.45
N ALA A 156 -12.42 -6.14 1.75
CA ALA A 156 -11.31 -5.26 2.08
C ALA A 156 -11.38 -4.71 3.52
N VAL A 157 -12.59 -4.46 4.05
CA VAL A 157 -12.77 -4.09 5.47
C VAL A 157 -12.33 -5.21 6.41
N LEU A 158 -12.67 -6.47 6.09
CA LEU A 158 -12.27 -7.64 6.88
C LEU A 158 -10.76 -7.88 6.76
N HIS A 159 -10.22 -7.75 5.56
CA HIS A 159 -8.79 -7.89 5.27
C HIS A 159 -7.96 -6.87 6.05
N ALA A 160 -8.36 -5.59 6.02
CA ALA A 160 -7.70 -4.52 6.77
C ALA A 160 -7.71 -4.81 8.27
N ARG A 161 -8.87 -5.23 8.82
CA ARG A 161 -8.98 -5.61 10.24
C ARG A 161 -8.08 -6.80 10.59
N ASN A 162 -8.12 -7.87 9.79
CA ASN A 162 -7.32 -9.07 10.04
C ASN A 162 -5.83 -8.75 10.04
N THR A 163 -5.37 -7.96 9.06
CA THR A 163 -3.98 -7.53 8.96
C THR A 163 -3.55 -6.70 10.17
N LEU A 164 -4.37 -5.73 10.61
CA LEU A 164 -4.09 -4.95 11.83
C LEU A 164 -3.99 -5.85 13.07
N MET A 165 -4.92 -6.80 13.22
CA MET A 165 -4.95 -7.70 14.39
C MET A 165 -3.75 -8.65 14.45
N GLN A 166 -3.03 -8.83 13.36
CA GLN A 166 -1.77 -9.57 13.30
C GLN A 166 -0.53 -8.66 13.34
N GLY A 167 -0.72 -7.41 13.80
CA GLY A 167 0.38 -6.52 14.15
C GLY A 167 0.91 -5.67 13.00
N PHE A 168 0.40 -5.81 11.78
CA PHE A 168 0.74 -4.91 10.68
C PHE A 168 -0.07 -3.63 10.80
N THR A 169 0.53 -2.60 11.36
CA THR A 169 -0.13 -1.32 11.63
C THR A 169 -0.09 -0.36 10.45
N THR A 170 0.70 -0.68 9.43
CA THR A 170 0.82 0.09 8.19
C THR A 170 0.93 -0.84 7.00
N LEU A 171 0.22 -0.52 5.91
CA LEU A 171 0.28 -1.19 4.61
C LEU A 171 0.50 -0.19 3.48
N ARG A 172 1.16 -0.63 2.43
CA ARG A 172 1.13 0.00 1.11
C ARG A 172 0.30 -0.89 0.18
N ASP A 173 -0.91 -0.41 -0.18
CA ASP A 173 -1.79 -1.06 -1.16
C ASP A 173 -1.35 -0.67 -2.57
N LEU A 174 -0.77 -1.60 -3.32
CA LEU A 174 -0.15 -1.36 -4.62
C LEU A 174 -1.06 -1.65 -5.80
N GLY A 175 -2.35 -1.66 -5.59
CA GLY A 175 -3.34 -1.76 -6.64
C GLY A 175 -4.64 -2.41 -6.17
N THR A 176 -5.76 -1.81 -6.60
CA THR A 176 -7.10 -2.28 -6.25
C THR A 176 -7.53 -3.49 -7.08
N GLU A 177 -6.74 -3.85 -8.09
CA GLU A 177 -6.96 -5.03 -8.93
C GLU A 177 -8.40 -5.10 -9.49
N GLY A 178 -8.86 -3.97 -10.06
CA GLY A 178 -10.18 -3.84 -10.67
C GLY A 178 -11.25 -3.19 -9.79
N ALA A 179 -10.98 -2.85 -8.54
CA ALA A 179 -11.90 -2.11 -7.68
C ALA A 179 -11.74 -0.57 -7.77
N GLY A 180 -11.25 -0.07 -8.89
CA GLY A 180 -11.18 1.37 -9.18
C GLY A 180 -10.33 2.16 -8.20
N PHE A 181 -10.94 3.13 -7.50
CA PHE A 181 -10.30 3.99 -6.49
C PHE A 181 -10.81 3.69 -5.07
N ALA A 182 -11.25 2.46 -4.84
CA ALA A 182 -11.88 2.06 -3.58
C ALA A 182 -10.92 2.04 -2.39
N ASP A 183 -9.62 1.89 -2.63
CA ASP A 183 -8.55 1.98 -1.61
C ASP A 183 -8.48 3.36 -0.94
N VAL A 184 -8.72 4.44 -1.68
CA VAL A 184 -8.82 5.80 -1.13
C VAL A 184 -10.01 5.90 -0.15
N ALA A 185 -11.12 5.21 -0.45
CA ALA A 185 -12.29 5.20 0.42
C ALA A 185 -12.03 4.38 1.70
N ILE A 186 -11.39 3.22 1.59
CA ILE A 186 -10.98 2.41 2.75
C ILE A 186 -9.98 3.18 3.63
N LYS A 187 -8.96 3.80 3.02
CA LYS A 187 -8.00 4.66 3.73
C LYS A 187 -8.74 5.73 4.55
N ARG A 188 -9.63 6.47 3.91
CA ARG A 188 -10.43 7.50 4.57
C ARG A 188 -11.28 6.92 5.70
N ALA A 189 -11.92 5.79 5.50
CA ALA A 189 -12.74 5.16 6.53
C ALA A 189 -11.92 4.72 7.76
N ILE A 190 -10.69 4.27 7.56
CA ILE A 190 -9.75 3.94 8.64
C ILE A 190 -9.28 5.21 9.35
N ASP A 191 -8.92 6.26 8.60
CA ASP A 191 -8.41 7.52 9.15
C ASP A 191 -9.48 8.26 9.97
N GLU A 192 -10.75 8.20 9.53
CA GLU A 192 -11.91 8.74 10.26
C GLU A 192 -12.38 7.83 11.43
N GLY A 193 -11.74 6.67 11.65
CA GLY A 193 -12.11 5.73 12.70
C GLY A 193 -13.46 5.04 12.49
N LEU A 194 -13.96 4.96 11.27
CA LEU A 194 -15.19 4.21 10.95
C LEU A 194 -14.99 2.71 11.02
N ILE A 195 -13.82 2.23 10.59
CA ILE A 195 -13.43 0.83 10.58
C ILE A 195 -12.02 0.65 11.15
N PRO A 196 -11.73 -0.49 11.79
CA PRO A 196 -10.38 -0.83 12.20
C PRO A 196 -9.56 -1.24 10.97
N GLY A 197 -8.31 -0.80 10.92
CA GLY A 197 -7.37 -1.18 9.86
C GLY A 197 -6.01 -0.54 10.06
N PRO A 198 -4.99 -0.96 9.30
CA PRO A 198 -3.67 -0.33 9.29
C PRO A 198 -3.73 1.08 8.70
N ARG A 199 -2.68 1.87 8.92
CA ARG A 199 -2.43 3.10 8.15
C ARG A 199 -2.17 2.69 6.70
N LEU A 200 -2.84 3.33 5.73
CA LEU A 200 -2.70 2.98 4.33
C LEU A 200 -1.93 4.04 3.55
N ALA A 201 -0.96 3.59 2.74
CA ALA A 201 -0.48 4.30 1.58
C ALA A 201 -1.04 3.59 0.34
N VAL A 202 -1.72 4.32 -0.54
CA VAL A 202 -2.52 3.72 -1.63
C VAL A 202 -1.98 4.11 -3.00
N ALA A 203 -2.02 3.18 -3.95
CA ALA A 203 -1.61 3.40 -5.33
C ALA A 203 -2.78 3.43 -6.32
N THR A 204 -3.98 3.21 -5.85
CA THR A 204 -5.21 3.16 -6.66
C THR A 204 -5.16 2.08 -7.74
N ARG A 205 -5.20 2.44 -9.01
CA ARG A 205 -5.16 1.51 -10.13
C ARG A 205 -3.74 1.38 -10.64
N ALA A 206 -3.20 0.16 -10.73
CA ALA A 206 -1.90 -0.03 -11.37
C ALA A 206 -1.94 0.44 -12.83
N ILE A 207 -0.92 1.18 -13.29
CA ILE A 207 -0.78 1.60 -14.69
C ILE A 207 -0.16 0.45 -15.47
N VAL A 208 -0.87 0.01 -16.53
CA VAL A 208 -0.48 -1.12 -17.37
C VAL A 208 -0.54 -0.72 -18.84
N ALA A 209 0.33 -1.28 -19.68
CA ALA A 209 0.25 -1.04 -21.12
C ALA A 209 -1.00 -1.72 -21.69
N THR A 210 -1.62 -1.11 -22.71
CA THR A 210 -2.82 -1.65 -23.37
C THR A 210 -2.61 -3.11 -23.75
N SER A 211 -3.56 -3.96 -23.34
CA SER A 211 -3.57 -5.41 -23.59
C SER A 211 -2.36 -6.18 -23.00
N SER A 212 -1.61 -5.60 -22.07
CA SER A 212 -0.51 -6.32 -21.41
C SER A 212 -0.93 -7.02 -20.12
N TYR A 213 -1.93 -6.50 -19.45
CA TYR A 213 -2.47 -7.03 -18.19
C TYR A 213 -3.85 -7.63 -18.44
N GLY A 214 -4.49 -8.16 -17.43
CA GLY A 214 -5.74 -8.87 -17.62
C GLY A 214 -6.92 -8.31 -16.83
N PRO A 215 -8.01 -9.01 -16.90
CA PRO A 215 -8.31 -10.19 -17.75
C PRO A 215 -8.14 -9.91 -19.24
N GLY A 216 -7.36 -10.78 -19.92
CA GLY A 216 -7.05 -10.58 -21.34
C GLY A 216 -8.23 -10.86 -22.26
N PRO A 217 -8.33 -10.18 -23.42
CA PRO A 217 -9.43 -10.34 -24.36
C PRO A 217 -9.32 -11.62 -25.21
N ARG A 218 -8.20 -12.37 -25.14
CA ARG A 218 -7.98 -13.57 -25.94
C ARG A 218 -9.05 -14.64 -25.64
N GLY A 219 -9.75 -15.11 -26.66
CA GLY A 219 -10.82 -16.11 -26.53
C GLY A 219 -12.21 -15.52 -26.34
N PHE A 220 -12.34 -14.21 -26.19
CA PHE A 220 -13.63 -13.50 -26.17
C PHE A 220 -13.94 -12.85 -27.52
N ARG A 221 -15.19 -12.51 -27.73
CA ARG A 221 -15.60 -11.75 -28.91
C ARG A 221 -14.95 -10.37 -28.90
N PRO A 222 -14.48 -9.85 -30.07
CA PRO A 222 -13.76 -8.57 -30.13
C PRO A 222 -14.58 -7.33 -29.69
N ASP A 223 -15.90 -7.44 -29.68
CA ASP A 223 -16.83 -6.40 -29.26
C ASP A 223 -17.20 -6.43 -27.77
N LEU A 224 -16.58 -7.34 -27.01
CA LEU A 224 -16.80 -7.46 -25.57
C LEU A 224 -15.72 -6.66 -24.82
N GLU A 225 -16.15 -5.65 -24.06
CA GLU A 225 -15.29 -4.94 -23.13
C GLU A 225 -15.26 -5.68 -21.78
N LEU A 226 -14.09 -6.13 -21.37
CA LEU A 226 -13.90 -6.82 -20.10
C LEU A 226 -13.44 -5.83 -19.01
N PRO A 227 -13.90 -6.01 -17.76
CA PRO A 227 -13.30 -5.37 -16.60
C PRO A 227 -11.79 -5.62 -16.57
N GLN A 228 -11.02 -4.62 -16.18
CA GLN A 228 -9.55 -4.69 -16.14
C GLN A 228 -9.03 -4.53 -14.73
N GLY A 229 -8.03 -5.32 -14.35
CA GLY A 229 -7.33 -5.21 -13.06
C GLY A 229 -6.57 -3.88 -12.89
N GLY A 230 -6.08 -3.31 -13.99
CA GLY A 230 -5.30 -2.07 -14.00
C GLY A 230 -5.91 -0.97 -14.88
N GLN A 231 -5.21 0.17 -14.96
CA GLN A 231 -5.52 1.26 -15.89
C GLN A 231 -4.67 1.13 -17.14
N ALA A 232 -5.28 0.65 -18.22
CA ALA A 232 -4.61 0.43 -19.49
C ALA A 232 -4.33 1.76 -20.22
N VAL A 233 -3.09 1.97 -20.65
CA VAL A 233 -2.65 3.18 -21.36
C VAL A 233 -1.69 2.84 -22.50
N SER A 234 -1.61 3.74 -23.50
CA SER A 234 -0.66 3.64 -24.62
C SER A 234 -0.13 5.02 -24.99
N GLY A 235 1.18 5.12 -25.07
CA GLY A 235 1.87 6.36 -25.44
C GLY A 235 1.91 7.41 -24.32
N ILE A 236 2.86 8.30 -24.42
CA ILE A 236 3.14 9.32 -23.39
C ILE A 236 1.91 10.14 -22.99
N PRO A 237 1.03 10.62 -23.92
CA PRO A 237 -0.13 11.42 -23.51
C PRO A 237 -1.07 10.68 -22.56
N GLN A 238 -1.34 9.39 -22.79
CA GLN A 238 -2.22 8.61 -21.91
C GLN A 238 -1.54 8.26 -20.57
N VAL A 239 -0.23 8.00 -20.59
CA VAL A 239 0.58 7.79 -19.40
C VAL A 239 0.50 9.00 -18.47
N LEU A 240 0.76 10.22 -18.99
CA LEU A 240 0.67 11.46 -18.21
C LEU A 240 -0.74 11.71 -17.67
N ALA A 241 -1.77 11.45 -18.49
CA ALA A 241 -3.16 11.61 -18.07
C ALA A 241 -3.50 10.66 -16.91
N ALA A 242 -3.07 9.39 -16.97
CA ALA A 242 -3.29 8.41 -15.91
C ALA A 242 -2.61 8.81 -14.58
N VAL A 243 -1.35 9.22 -14.63
CA VAL A 243 -0.62 9.69 -13.43
C VAL A 243 -1.34 10.87 -12.79
N ARG A 244 -1.76 11.87 -13.59
CA ARG A 244 -2.48 13.05 -13.10
C ARG A 244 -3.83 12.69 -12.50
N GLU A 245 -4.57 11.78 -13.14
CA GLU A 245 -5.84 11.29 -12.62
C GLU A 245 -5.66 10.62 -11.28
N GLN A 246 -4.75 9.66 -11.16
CA GLN A 246 -4.51 8.92 -9.92
C GLN A 246 -4.04 9.85 -8.79
N ALA A 247 -3.08 10.73 -9.05
CA ALA A 247 -2.64 11.73 -8.09
C ALA A 247 -3.78 12.65 -7.64
N GLY A 248 -4.63 13.11 -8.58
CA GLY A 248 -5.79 13.95 -8.31
C GLY A 248 -6.90 13.25 -7.53
N ARG A 249 -7.01 11.92 -7.62
CA ARG A 249 -7.97 11.11 -6.87
C ARG A 249 -7.46 10.65 -5.50
N GLY A 250 -6.21 10.94 -5.15
CA GLY A 250 -5.69 10.70 -3.81
C GLY A 250 -4.70 9.54 -3.70
N ALA A 251 -4.13 9.08 -4.82
CA ALA A 251 -3.01 8.15 -4.77
C ALA A 251 -1.82 8.75 -4.02
N ASP A 252 -1.24 8.00 -3.10
CA ASP A 252 0.01 8.35 -2.40
C ASP A 252 1.22 7.90 -3.21
N TRP A 253 1.08 6.80 -3.96
CA TRP A 253 2.07 6.18 -4.83
C TRP A 253 1.51 5.98 -6.23
N ILE A 254 2.41 5.83 -7.21
CA ILE A 254 2.04 5.34 -8.55
C ILE A 254 2.60 3.93 -8.72
N LYS A 255 1.76 2.96 -9.06
CA LYS A 255 2.17 1.60 -9.42
C LYS A 255 2.17 1.44 -10.93
N VAL A 256 3.26 0.87 -11.47
CA VAL A 256 3.38 0.53 -12.89
C VAL A 256 3.83 -0.90 -13.07
N TYR A 257 3.39 -1.56 -14.14
CA TYR A 257 3.89 -2.86 -14.57
C TYR A 257 4.88 -2.65 -15.72
N ALA A 258 6.18 -2.72 -15.42
CA ALA A 258 7.25 -2.53 -16.41
C ALA A 258 7.39 -3.73 -17.36
N ASP A 259 6.97 -4.92 -16.92
CA ASP A 259 6.86 -6.14 -17.72
C ASP A 259 5.64 -6.96 -17.30
N TYR A 260 5.22 -7.88 -18.17
CA TYR A 260 4.17 -8.85 -17.88
C TYR A 260 4.11 -9.95 -18.95
N GLY A 261 3.33 -11.02 -18.70
CA GLY A 261 3.16 -12.18 -19.57
C GLY A 261 2.42 -11.92 -20.88
N ARG A 262 3.00 -11.13 -21.79
CA ARG A 262 2.43 -10.77 -23.09
C ARG A 262 3.21 -11.31 -24.29
N GLY A 263 4.30 -12.01 -24.08
CA GLY A 263 5.05 -12.68 -25.15
C GLY A 263 4.22 -13.71 -25.91
N PRO A 264 4.64 -14.13 -27.11
CA PRO A 264 3.88 -15.07 -27.94
C PRO A 264 3.51 -16.38 -27.24
N GLY A 265 4.39 -16.87 -26.35
CA GLY A 265 4.18 -18.06 -25.51
C GLY A 265 3.60 -17.78 -24.13
N GLY A 266 3.30 -16.52 -23.80
CA GLY A 266 2.85 -16.10 -22.46
C GLY A 266 3.98 -15.71 -21.52
N GLU A 267 5.24 -15.70 -22.01
CA GLU A 267 6.38 -15.25 -21.25
C GLU A 267 6.33 -13.77 -20.90
N ALA A 268 6.89 -13.41 -19.74
CA ALA A 268 7.01 -12.00 -19.34
C ALA A 268 7.98 -11.26 -20.26
N VAL A 269 7.55 -10.13 -20.78
CA VAL A 269 8.34 -9.21 -21.62
C VAL A 269 8.03 -7.76 -21.22
N PRO A 270 8.93 -6.82 -21.50
CA PRO A 270 8.68 -5.40 -21.25
C PRO A 270 7.37 -4.92 -21.90
N THR A 271 6.60 -4.14 -21.15
CA THR A 271 5.28 -3.66 -21.57
C THR A 271 5.31 -2.23 -22.08
N PHE A 272 6.19 -1.40 -21.51
CA PHE A 272 6.39 0.00 -21.88
C PHE A 272 7.75 0.21 -22.55
N SER A 273 7.84 1.18 -23.45
CA SER A 273 9.10 1.71 -23.93
C SER A 273 9.85 2.46 -22.82
N GLN A 274 11.14 2.75 -23.02
CA GLN A 274 11.89 3.57 -22.07
C GLN A 274 11.28 4.98 -21.94
N ASP A 275 10.94 5.61 -23.08
CA ASP A 275 10.39 6.97 -23.11
C ASP A 275 9.05 7.08 -22.36
N GLU A 276 8.20 6.03 -22.41
CA GLU A 276 6.95 5.99 -21.66
C GLU A 276 7.19 5.89 -20.16
N LEU A 277 8.13 5.04 -19.70
CA LEU A 277 8.48 4.92 -18.29
C LEU A 277 9.16 6.19 -17.77
N ASP A 278 10.05 6.79 -18.53
CA ASP A 278 10.70 8.07 -18.18
C ASP A 278 9.66 9.18 -17.99
N ALA A 279 8.69 9.26 -18.90
CA ALA A 279 7.60 10.23 -18.82
C ALA A 279 6.69 9.97 -17.60
N LEU A 280 6.35 8.70 -17.33
CA LEU A 280 5.56 8.29 -16.17
C LEU A 280 6.22 8.72 -14.86
N VAL A 281 7.49 8.34 -14.68
CA VAL A 281 8.23 8.60 -13.44
C VAL A 281 8.45 10.09 -13.25
N SER A 282 8.82 10.82 -14.31
CA SER A 282 8.98 12.27 -14.26
C SER A 282 7.69 12.99 -13.85
N GLU A 283 6.55 12.61 -14.42
CA GLU A 283 5.25 13.20 -14.08
C GLU A 283 4.84 12.86 -12.62
N ALA A 284 5.01 11.58 -12.22
CA ALA A 284 4.69 11.15 -10.86
C ALA A 284 5.53 11.92 -9.81
N HIS A 285 6.84 12.04 -10.05
CA HIS A 285 7.73 12.79 -9.16
C HIS A 285 7.38 14.29 -9.13
N SER A 286 7.00 14.87 -10.27
CA SER A 286 6.53 16.27 -10.34
C SER A 286 5.26 16.48 -9.53
N ALA A 287 4.39 15.46 -9.45
CA ALA A 287 3.20 15.45 -8.60
C ALA A 287 3.50 15.08 -7.14
N GLY A 288 4.77 14.87 -6.76
CA GLY A 288 5.19 14.45 -5.42
C GLY A 288 4.88 12.99 -5.09
N ARG A 289 4.62 12.14 -6.10
CA ARG A 289 4.28 10.72 -5.92
C ARG A 289 5.49 9.84 -6.24
N PRO A 290 5.96 9.01 -5.30
CA PRO A 290 6.94 7.97 -5.62
C PRO A 290 6.32 6.90 -6.52
N VAL A 291 7.19 6.17 -7.24
CA VAL A 291 6.79 5.13 -8.20
C VAL A 291 7.28 3.76 -7.75
N SER A 292 6.37 2.78 -7.75
CA SER A 292 6.63 1.37 -7.54
C SER A 292 6.47 0.61 -8.85
N ALA A 293 7.44 -0.22 -9.23
CA ALA A 293 7.41 -0.97 -10.47
C ALA A 293 7.39 -2.49 -10.25
N HIS A 294 6.32 -3.16 -10.70
CA HIS A 294 6.39 -4.59 -10.97
C HIS A 294 7.39 -4.81 -12.12
N ALA A 295 8.43 -5.59 -11.86
CA ALA A 295 9.44 -5.92 -12.85
C ALA A 295 10.08 -7.27 -12.51
N THR A 296 9.81 -8.27 -13.32
CA THR A 296 10.25 -9.66 -13.11
C THR A 296 11.30 -10.12 -14.10
N THR A 297 11.51 -9.36 -15.20
CA THR A 297 12.50 -9.67 -16.22
C THR A 297 13.71 -8.74 -16.14
N PRO A 298 14.90 -9.17 -16.59
CA PRO A 298 16.09 -8.31 -16.60
C PRO A 298 15.86 -6.98 -17.36
N GLU A 299 15.17 -7.04 -18.51
CA GLU A 299 14.93 -5.85 -19.32
C GLU A 299 13.84 -4.94 -18.71
N GLY A 300 12.77 -5.51 -18.11
CA GLY A 300 11.78 -4.73 -17.38
C GLY A 300 12.40 -4.00 -16.19
N MET A 301 13.20 -4.69 -15.38
CA MET A 301 13.97 -4.10 -14.30
C MET A 301 14.91 -2.99 -14.80
N ARG A 302 15.68 -3.27 -15.87
CA ARG A 302 16.60 -2.27 -16.44
C ARG A 302 15.87 -0.98 -16.81
N ARG A 303 14.74 -1.08 -17.51
CA ARG A 303 13.95 0.10 -17.92
C ARG A 303 13.39 0.85 -16.71
N ALA A 304 12.84 0.14 -15.75
CA ALA A 304 12.30 0.74 -14.53
C ALA A 304 13.40 1.46 -13.72
N ILE A 305 14.56 0.83 -13.56
CA ILE A 305 15.73 1.40 -12.87
C ILE A 305 16.20 2.68 -13.58
N LEU A 306 16.35 2.64 -14.90
CA LEU A 306 16.80 3.82 -15.69
C LEU A 306 15.79 4.95 -15.66
N ALA A 307 14.49 4.66 -15.64
CA ALA A 307 13.45 5.66 -15.47
C ALA A 307 13.44 6.31 -14.07
N GLY A 308 14.12 5.71 -13.08
CA GLY A 308 14.27 6.27 -11.73
C GLY A 308 13.10 5.96 -10.82
N VAL A 309 12.50 4.75 -10.90
CA VAL A 309 11.49 4.32 -9.95
C VAL A 309 12.04 4.27 -8.51
N ASN A 310 11.19 4.29 -7.52
CA ASN A 310 11.62 4.28 -6.12
C ASN A 310 11.74 2.87 -5.55
N THR A 311 10.91 1.92 -6.03
CA THR A 311 10.98 0.51 -5.64
C THR A 311 10.80 -0.41 -6.83
N ILE A 312 11.50 -1.55 -6.80
CA ILE A 312 11.27 -2.70 -7.66
C ILE A 312 10.57 -3.76 -6.82
N GLU A 313 9.44 -4.23 -7.32
CA GLU A 313 8.63 -5.29 -6.74
C GLU A 313 8.94 -6.62 -7.47
N HIS A 314 9.00 -7.73 -6.73
CA HIS A 314 9.32 -9.07 -7.22
C HIS A 314 10.77 -9.24 -7.66
N GLY A 315 11.21 -8.65 -8.74
CA GLY A 315 12.61 -8.58 -9.18
C GLY A 315 13.30 -9.92 -9.45
N PHE A 316 12.54 -11.00 -9.70
CA PHE A 316 13.06 -12.38 -9.75
C PHE A 316 14.13 -12.61 -10.82
N GLY A 317 14.03 -11.94 -11.98
CA GLY A 317 15.04 -11.97 -13.03
C GLY A 317 16.22 -11.02 -12.82
N GLY A 318 16.39 -10.51 -11.61
CA GLY A 318 17.47 -9.57 -11.28
C GLY A 318 18.85 -10.17 -11.45
N THR A 319 19.76 -9.42 -12.04
CA THR A 319 21.17 -9.79 -12.19
C THR A 319 22.05 -9.01 -11.22
N ASP A 320 23.27 -9.49 -10.98
CA ASP A 320 24.26 -8.82 -10.13
C ASP A 320 24.45 -7.35 -10.53
N SER A 321 24.53 -7.06 -11.85
CA SER A 321 24.65 -5.69 -12.35
C SER A 321 23.41 -4.83 -12.10
N LEU A 322 22.21 -5.39 -12.21
CA LEU A 322 20.98 -4.65 -11.96
C LEU A 322 20.82 -4.31 -10.47
N PHE A 323 21.08 -5.25 -9.58
CA PHE A 323 21.06 -4.99 -8.15
C PHE A 323 22.17 -4.01 -7.71
N HIS A 324 23.37 -4.11 -8.32
CA HIS A 324 24.39 -3.08 -8.11
C HIS A 324 23.89 -1.68 -8.52
N THR A 325 23.24 -1.58 -9.67
CA THR A 325 22.69 -0.29 -10.14
C THR A 325 21.58 0.20 -9.20
N MET A 326 20.69 -0.67 -8.73
CA MET A 326 19.67 -0.31 -7.73
C MET A 326 20.31 0.26 -6.45
N ALA A 327 21.34 -0.39 -5.93
CA ALA A 327 22.04 0.08 -4.74
C ALA A 327 22.67 1.48 -4.94
N VAL A 328 23.32 1.71 -6.08
CA VAL A 328 23.92 3.02 -6.44
C VAL A 328 22.88 4.12 -6.55
N HIS A 329 21.70 3.81 -7.09
CA HIS A 329 20.61 4.79 -7.26
C HIS A 329 19.65 4.87 -6.05
N GLY A 330 19.87 4.08 -5.02
CA GLY A 330 19.00 4.06 -3.82
C GLY A 330 17.60 3.53 -4.07
N ILE A 331 17.42 2.68 -5.09
CA ILE A 331 16.15 2.03 -5.41
C ILE A 331 15.99 0.83 -4.49
N ALA A 332 14.87 0.76 -3.76
CA ALA A 332 14.60 -0.33 -2.83
C ALA A 332 14.02 -1.57 -3.54
N TYR A 333 14.14 -2.71 -2.89
CA TYR A 333 13.69 -4.00 -3.36
C TYR A 333 12.67 -4.62 -2.39
N LEU A 334 11.51 -5.06 -2.92
CA LEU A 334 10.47 -5.78 -2.20
C LEU A 334 10.30 -7.16 -2.87
N PRO A 335 10.85 -8.23 -2.29
CA PRO A 335 10.98 -9.54 -2.98
C PRO A 335 9.68 -10.34 -3.08
N THR A 336 8.69 -10.12 -2.21
CA THR A 336 7.37 -10.79 -2.24
C THR A 336 7.45 -12.32 -2.28
N LEU A 337 8.33 -12.90 -1.48
CA LEU A 337 8.64 -14.33 -1.50
C LEU A 337 7.43 -15.20 -1.14
N THR A 338 6.58 -14.70 -0.25
CA THR A 338 5.36 -15.42 0.19
C THR A 338 4.37 -15.62 -0.95
N ALA A 339 4.24 -14.64 -1.85
CA ALA A 339 3.37 -14.79 -3.01
C ALA A 339 3.87 -15.90 -3.94
N VAL A 340 5.19 -16.01 -4.14
CA VAL A 340 5.80 -17.10 -4.94
C VAL A 340 5.53 -18.46 -4.32
N GLU A 341 5.68 -18.59 -2.98
CA GLU A 341 5.31 -19.82 -2.27
C GLU A 341 3.83 -20.15 -2.43
N ALA A 342 2.94 -19.15 -2.22
CA ALA A 342 1.51 -19.36 -2.34
C ALA A 342 1.11 -19.83 -3.74
N TYR A 343 1.68 -19.25 -4.80
CA TYR A 343 1.49 -19.75 -6.16
C TYR A 343 1.94 -21.21 -6.31
N ALA A 344 3.10 -21.55 -5.76
CA ALA A 344 3.63 -22.90 -5.80
C ALA A 344 2.71 -23.89 -5.05
N GLU A 345 2.19 -23.49 -3.89
CA GLU A 345 1.21 -24.31 -3.13
C GLU A 345 -0.09 -24.52 -3.91
N TYR A 346 -0.62 -23.47 -4.53
CA TYR A 346 -1.94 -23.49 -5.15
C TYR A 346 -1.95 -24.14 -6.52
N PHE A 347 -0.86 -23.99 -7.29
CA PHE A 347 -0.85 -24.35 -8.72
C PHE A 347 0.22 -25.36 -9.09
N ASP A 348 1.32 -25.47 -8.32
CA ASP A 348 2.44 -26.38 -8.64
C ASP A 348 2.53 -27.58 -7.68
N HIS A 349 1.51 -27.78 -6.83
CA HIS A 349 1.46 -28.85 -5.84
C HIS A 349 2.64 -28.87 -4.85
N TYR A 350 3.25 -27.71 -4.60
CA TYR A 350 4.25 -27.57 -3.57
C TYR A 350 3.63 -27.78 -2.18
N VAL A 351 4.30 -28.54 -1.34
CA VAL A 351 3.88 -28.75 0.06
C VAL A 351 5.08 -28.40 0.95
N PRO A 352 4.96 -27.33 1.78
CA PRO A 352 6.04 -26.89 2.67
C PRO A 352 6.58 -28.05 3.52
N GLY A 353 7.91 -28.18 3.57
CA GLY A 353 8.60 -29.23 4.35
C GLY A 353 8.54 -30.65 3.76
N LYS A 354 7.88 -30.85 2.63
CA LYS A 354 7.82 -32.17 1.95
C LYS A 354 8.47 -32.16 0.55
N ASN A 355 8.31 -31.08 -0.18
CA ASN A 355 8.87 -30.93 -1.52
C ASN A 355 10.08 -29.99 -1.51
N GLU A 356 10.96 -30.17 -2.47
CA GLU A 356 11.98 -29.18 -2.78
C GLU A 356 11.32 -27.90 -3.33
N PRO A 357 11.89 -26.71 -3.09
CA PRO A 357 11.39 -25.48 -3.66
C PRO A 357 11.26 -25.55 -5.18
N THR A 358 10.22 -24.94 -5.74
CA THR A 358 10.01 -24.85 -7.19
C THR A 358 11.10 -24.03 -7.88
N ALA A 359 11.14 -24.03 -9.22
CA ALA A 359 12.08 -23.20 -9.96
C ALA A 359 11.90 -21.71 -9.63
N SER A 360 10.64 -21.23 -9.60
CA SER A 360 10.32 -19.83 -9.28
C SER A 360 10.74 -19.45 -7.87
N MET A 361 10.56 -20.34 -6.88
CA MET A 361 11.02 -20.10 -5.51
C MET A 361 12.55 -19.98 -5.43
N ARG A 362 13.29 -20.83 -6.18
CA ARG A 362 14.75 -20.73 -6.22
C ARG A 362 15.24 -19.48 -6.92
N GLU A 363 14.57 -19.04 -7.99
CA GLU A 363 14.87 -17.78 -8.68
C GLU A 363 14.66 -16.57 -7.74
N ALA A 364 13.56 -16.55 -7.00
CA ALA A 364 13.28 -15.49 -6.03
C ALA A 364 14.31 -15.46 -4.90
N ALA A 365 14.67 -16.62 -4.34
CA ALA A 365 15.72 -16.73 -3.32
C ALA A 365 17.08 -16.25 -3.84
N HIS A 366 17.43 -16.62 -5.08
CA HIS A 366 18.68 -16.17 -5.71
C HIS A 366 18.70 -14.65 -5.96
N ALA A 367 17.56 -14.08 -6.37
CA ALA A 367 17.43 -12.63 -6.52
C ALA A 367 17.64 -11.90 -5.18
N LEU A 368 17.09 -12.42 -4.08
CA LEU A 368 17.31 -11.89 -2.73
C LEU A 368 18.79 -11.97 -2.34
N GLU A 369 19.45 -13.09 -2.60
CA GLU A 369 20.90 -13.26 -2.35
C GLU A 369 21.73 -12.20 -3.09
N LEU A 370 21.45 -11.99 -4.39
CA LEU A 370 22.14 -10.98 -5.21
C LEU A 370 21.86 -9.56 -4.69
N ALA A 371 20.63 -9.24 -4.27
CA ALA A 371 20.27 -7.96 -3.69
C ALA A 371 21.03 -7.69 -2.39
N MET A 372 21.09 -8.68 -1.49
CA MET A 372 21.87 -8.59 -0.24
C MET A 372 23.36 -8.39 -0.52
N LYS A 373 23.95 -9.20 -1.43
CA LYS A 373 25.34 -9.10 -1.85
C LYS A 373 25.73 -7.71 -2.33
N ASN A 374 24.83 -7.06 -3.07
CA ASN A 374 25.05 -5.73 -3.62
C ASN A 374 24.67 -4.58 -2.67
N GLY A 375 24.17 -4.87 -1.47
CA GLY A 375 23.80 -3.84 -0.49
C GLY A 375 22.56 -3.05 -0.84
N VAL A 376 21.64 -3.65 -1.62
CA VAL A 376 20.34 -3.04 -1.93
C VAL A 376 19.53 -2.89 -0.65
N THR A 377 18.80 -1.78 -0.51
CA THR A 377 17.82 -1.61 0.57
C THR A 377 16.66 -2.57 0.34
N ILE A 378 16.49 -3.56 1.21
CA ILE A 378 15.44 -4.59 1.11
C ILE A 378 14.36 -4.28 2.16
N GLY A 379 13.12 -4.12 1.70
CA GLY A 379 11.93 -3.99 2.55
C GLY A 379 11.16 -5.30 2.67
N CYS A 380 10.16 -5.29 3.52
CA CYS A 380 9.17 -6.35 3.68
C CYS A 380 7.92 -6.00 2.87
N GLY A 381 7.65 -6.76 1.83
CA GLY A 381 6.45 -6.65 1.01
C GLY A 381 5.98 -8.04 0.67
N SER A 382 4.79 -8.42 1.12
CA SER A 382 4.35 -9.81 1.09
C SER A 382 3.53 -10.19 -0.14
N ASP A 383 2.94 -9.19 -0.81
CA ASP A 383 1.96 -9.35 -1.88
C ASP A 383 0.68 -10.09 -1.40
N VAL A 384 0.31 -9.82 -0.13
CA VAL A 384 -0.91 -10.36 0.47
C VAL A 384 -2.14 -9.93 -0.31
N GLY A 385 -3.08 -10.85 -0.46
CA GLY A 385 -4.18 -10.80 -1.40
C GLY A 385 -4.06 -11.98 -2.37
N VAL A 386 -2.85 -12.33 -2.83
CA VAL A 386 -2.55 -13.63 -3.44
C VAL A 386 -2.85 -14.76 -2.44
N PHE A 387 -2.58 -14.53 -1.19
CA PHE A 387 -2.81 -15.44 -0.06
C PHE A 387 -3.55 -14.71 1.08
N THR A 388 -3.88 -15.42 2.15
CA THR A 388 -4.79 -14.96 3.21
C THR A 388 -4.26 -13.75 3.99
N HIS A 389 -5.06 -12.68 4.05
CA HIS A 389 -4.79 -11.50 4.87
C HIS A 389 -4.71 -11.82 6.37
N GLY A 390 -3.69 -11.27 7.02
CA GLY A 390 -3.37 -11.56 8.40
C GLY A 390 -2.30 -12.64 8.56
N THR A 391 -1.77 -13.18 7.45
CA THR A 391 -0.60 -14.08 7.46
C THR A 391 0.64 -13.44 6.85
N ASN A 392 0.67 -12.12 6.76
CA ASN A 392 1.75 -11.31 6.20
C ASN A 392 3.13 -11.62 6.84
N ALA A 393 3.16 -12.06 8.10
CA ALA A 393 4.40 -12.42 8.82
C ALA A 393 5.19 -13.56 8.14
N ARG A 394 4.56 -14.36 7.25
CA ARG A 394 5.25 -15.36 6.42
C ARG A 394 6.37 -14.75 5.60
N GLU A 395 6.23 -13.49 5.17
CA GLU A 395 7.30 -12.81 4.42
C GLU A 395 8.58 -12.67 5.24
N LEU A 396 8.48 -12.35 6.53
CA LEU A 396 9.65 -12.29 7.41
C LEU A 396 10.31 -13.67 7.56
N GLU A 397 9.51 -14.74 7.64
CA GLU A 397 10.02 -16.10 7.73
C GLU A 397 10.77 -16.49 6.45
N TRP A 398 10.24 -16.11 5.27
CA TRP A 398 10.90 -16.34 3.98
C TRP A 398 12.16 -15.51 3.81
N LEU A 399 12.16 -14.24 4.20
CA LEU A 399 13.37 -13.41 4.20
C LEU A 399 14.49 -14.04 5.02
N VAL A 400 14.16 -14.62 6.19
CA VAL A 400 15.14 -15.30 7.05
C VAL A 400 15.58 -16.62 6.46
N ARG A 401 14.66 -17.43 5.96
CA ARG A 401 14.96 -18.72 5.32
C ARG A 401 15.91 -18.56 4.15
N ASP A 402 15.75 -17.48 3.37
CA ASP A 402 16.51 -17.21 2.15
C ASP A 402 17.74 -16.31 2.42
N GLY A 403 18.14 -16.15 3.69
CA GLY A 403 19.47 -15.66 4.06
C GLY A 403 19.57 -14.39 4.90
N MET A 404 18.47 -13.69 5.18
CA MET A 404 18.51 -12.55 6.11
C MET A 404 18.61 -13.04 7.56
N ARG A 405 19.29 -12.28 8.42
CA ARG A 405 19.21 -12.52 9.86
C ARG A 405 17.83 -12.09 10.39
N PRO A 406 17.28 -12.75 11.44
CA PRO A 406 15.96 -12.38 11.97
C PRO A 406 15.83 -10.90 12.33
N ALA A 407 16.86 -10.30 12.94
CA ALA A 407 16.85 -8.87 13.25
C ALA A 407 16.82 -7.97 12.01
N GLN A 408 17.47 -8.38 10.90
CA GLN A 408 17.40 -7.65 9.63
C GLN A 408 16.00 -7.71 9.01
N ALA A 409 15.35 -8.89 9.05
CA ALA A 409 13.96 -9.02 8.58
C ALA A 409 13.00 -8.16 9.43
N LEU A 410 13.21 -8.07 10.74
CA LEU A 410 12.43 -7.15 11.60
C LEU A 410 12.67 -5.68 11.23
N LEU A 411 13.92 -5.29 10.97
CA LEU A 411 14.23 -3.94 10.48
C LEU A 411 13.58 -3.67 9.12
N ALA A 412 13.57 -4.66 8.21
CA ALA A 412 12.89 -4.55 6.92
C ALA A 412 11.42 -4.18 7.12
N ALA A 413 10.70 -4.92 7.95
CA ALA A 413 9.27 -4.72 8.23
C ALA A 413 8.98 -3.56 9.22
N THR A 414 9.95 -2.73 9.57
CA THR A 414 9.77 -1.62 10.51
C THR A 414 10.49 -0.36 10.02
N ALA A 415 11.70 -0.07 10.51
CA ALA A 415 12.44 1.15 10.22
C ALA A 415 12.82 1.30 8.74
N VAL A 416 13.08 0.20 8.02
CA VAL A 416 13.44 0.23 6.60
C VAL A 416 12.21 0.56 5.76
N ASP A 417 11.09 -0.16 5.96
CA ASP A 417 9.85 0.11 5.23
C ASP A 417 9.30 1.50 5.54
N ALA A 418 9.37 1.95 6.80
CA ALA A 418 9.00 3.32 7.13
C ALA A 418 9.78 4.35 6.29
N ARG A 419 11.07 4.12 6.06
CA ARG A 419 11.93 4.97 5.24
C ARG A 419 11.58 4.83 3.75
N ILE A 420 11.39 3.61 3.23
CA ILE A 420 10.96 3.36 1.86
C ILE A 420 9.65 4.10 1.58
N MET A 421 8.70 4.01 2.51
CA MET A 421 7.40 4.67 2.41
C MET A 421 7.43 6.18 2.73
N ARG A 422 8.60 6.74 3.09
CA ARG A 422 8.79 8.16 3.48
C ARG A 422 7.99 8.55 4.73
N MET A 423 7.79 7.60 5.64
CA MET A 423 7.06 7.75 6.91
C MET A 423 7.97 7.61 8.15
N ASP A 424 9.28 7.54 7.98
CA ASP A 424 10.28 7.30 9.05
C ASP A 424 10.38 8.41 10.11
N LYS A 425 9.74 9.57 9.84
CA LYS A 425 9.58 10.66 10.81
C LYS A 425 8.34 10.48 11.71
N GLU A 426 7.47 9.51 11.39
CA GLU A 426 6.22 9.27 12.10
C GLU A 426 6.17 7.88 12.74
N ILE A 427 6.65 6.84 12.04
CA ILE A 427 6.50 5.43 12.43
C ILE A 427 7.79 4.62 12.23
N GLY A 428 7.74 3.33 12.54
CA GLY A 428 8.77 2.33 12.22
C GLY A 428 9.82 2.14 13.30
N ARG A 429 9.82 2.93 14.36
CA ARG A 429 10.76 2.81 15.50
C ARG A 429 10.07 3.13 16.82
N ILE A 430 10.56 2.55 17.91
CA ILE A 430 10.10 2.93 19.26
C ILE A 430 11.03 4.02 19.80
N VAL A 431 10.78 5.25 19.38
CA VAL A 431 11.52 6.42 19.85
C VAL A 431 10.57 7.55 20.25
N ARG A 432 10.96 8.38 21.20
CA ARG A 432 10.16 9.52 21.65
C ARG A 432 9.72 10.41 20.49
N GLY A 433 8.44 10.74 20.47
CA GLY A 433 7.84 11.66 19.51
C GLY A 433 7.25 10.96 18.27
N LEU A 434 7.54 9.69 18.01
CA LEU A 434 6.88 8.94 16.96
C LEU A 434 5.51 8.44 17.42
N LYS A 435 4.67 8.06 16.46
CA LYS A 435 3.36 7.47 16.71
C LYS A 435 3.48 6.18 17.53
N ALA A 436 2.56 5.99 18.44
CA ALA A 436 2.48 4.78 19.24
C ALA A 436 1.79 3.65 18.44
N ASP A 437 2.50 3.19 17.41
CA ASP A 437 2.22 1.98 16.65
C ASP A 437 3.12 0.89 17.21
N LEU A 438 2.57 0.00 18.04
CA LEU A 438 3.31 -0.95 18.85
C LEU A 438 2.67 -2.33 18.81
N VAL A 439 3.52 -3.36 18.75
CA VAL A 439 3.09 -4.77 18.72
C VAL A 439 3.90 -5.56 19.73
N ALA A 440 3.26 -6.48 20.47
CA ALA A 440 4.02 -7.40 21.31
C ALA A 440 3.78 -8.86 20.87
N VAL A 441 4.88 -9.61 20.77
CA VAL A 441 4.92 -11.02 20.39
C VAL A 441 5.55 -11.87 21.46
N GLY A 442 5.25 -13.16 21.49
CA GLY A 442 5.84 -14.10 22.44
C GLY A 442 7.32 -14.37 22.12
N GLY A 443 8.16 -14.51 23.13
CA GLY A 443 9.58 -14.85 22.91
C GLY A 443 10.45 -13.71 22.39
N ASP A 444 11.54 -14.05 21.70
CA ASP A 444 12.54 -13.11 21.15
C ASP A 444 12.62 -13.26 19.62
N PRO A 445 11.96 -12.39 18.84
CA PRO A 445 11.93 -12.51 17.39
C PRO A 445 13.25 -12.20 16.69
N THR A 446 14.26 -11.65 17.40
CA THR A 446 15.62 -11.50 16.85
C THR A 446 16.39 -12.81 16.85
N LYS A 447 15.88 -13.85 17.52
CA LYS A 447 16.43 -15.21 17.55
C LYS A 447 15.59 -16.21 16.79
N ASP A 448 14.28 -16.06 16.87
CA ASP A 448 13.30 -16.91 16.19
C ASP A 448 12.23 -16.02 15.56
N ILE A 449 12.33 -15.82 14.25
CA ILE A 449 11.44 -14.93 13.52
C ILE A 449 9.98 -15.45 13.49
N SER A 450 9.76 -16.77 13.62
CA SER A 450 8.43 -17.38 13.56
C SER A 450 7.50 -16.89 14.67
N VAL A 451 8.05 -16.42 15.79
CA VAL A 451 7.24 -15.88 16.91
C VAL A 451 6.49 -14.59 16.54
N VAL A 452 6.87 -13.92 15.44
CA VAL A 452 6.16 -12.73 14.93
C VAL A 452 4.72 -13.06 14.53
N ALA A 453 4.45 -14.30 14.11
CA ALA A 453 3.09 -14.77 13.84
C ALA A 453 2.20 -14.86 15.12
N HIS A 454 2.79 -14.80 16.31
CA HIS A 454 2.10 -14.98 17.58
C HIS A 454 1.88 -13.66 18.32
N VAL A 455 1.14 -12.76 17.68
CA VAL A 455 0.82 -11.43 18.22
C VAL A 455 -0.09 -11.53 19.45
N ARG A 456 0.29 -10.83 20.52
CA ARG A 456 -0.46 -10.76 21.79
C ARG A 456 -1.02 -9.39 22.11
N PHE A 457 -0.38 -8.34 21.61
CA PHE A 457 -0.78 -6.96 21.84
C PHE A 457 -0.64 -6.17 20.54
N VAL A 458 -1.62 -5.30 20.24
CA VAL A 458 -1.60 -4.39 19.09
C VAL A 458 -2.10 -3.02 19.51
N MET A 459 -1.28 -2.01 19.29
CA MET A 459 -1.62 -0.61 19.44
C MET A 459 -1.30 0.13 18.14
N LYS A 460 -2.22 0.98 17.67
CA LYS A 460 -2.00 1.88 16.53
C LYS A 460 -2.48 3.28 16.89
N ASN A 461 -1.66 4.31 16.66
CA ASN A 461 -1.94 5.69 17.08
C ASN A 461 -2.38 5.77 18.56
N GLY A 462 -1.75 4.99 19.45
CA GLY A 462 -2.10 4.94 20.87
C GLY A 462 -3.40 4.19 21.21
N VAL A 463 -4.19 3.78 20.22
CA VAL A 463 -5.41 3.00 20.42
C VAL A 463 -5.07 1.50 20.51
N ILE A 464 -5.57 0.84 21.55
CA ILE A 464 -5.36 -0.60 21.77
C ILE A 464 -6.43 -1.38 21.01
N TYR A 465 -6.01 -2.15 19.99
CA TYR A 465 -6.88 -3.02 19.19
C TYR A 465 -6.89 -4.47 19.70
N ARG A 466 -5.79 -4.91 20.31
CA ARG A 466 -5.65 -6.21 20.95
C ARG A 466 -4.95 -6.03 22.29
N ALA A 467 -5.63 -6.43 23.36
CA ALA A 467 -5.04 -6.53 24.70
C ALA A 467 -4.44 -7.92 24.93
N PRO A 468 -3.41 -8.07 25.81
CA PRO A 468 -2.74 -9.34 26.09
C PRO A 468 -3.68 -10.36 26.75
#